data_1bece783164876bb7310541a2fb0ed52
#
_entry.id   1bece783164876bb7310541a2fb0ed52
#
_cell.length_a   1.000
_cell.length_b   1.000
_cell.length_c   1.000
_cell.angle_alpha   90.00
_cell.angle_beta   90.00
_cell.angle_gamma   90.00
#
_symmetry.space_group_name_H-M   'P 1'
#
loop_
_entity.id
_entity.type
_entity.pdbx_description
1 polymer ?
#
loop_
_entity_poly.entity_id
_entity_poly.type
_entity_poly.pdbx_seq_one_letter_code
_entity_poly.pdbx_strand_id
1 'polypeptide(L)'
;MKTKAYNLVNSVDQEEMDAGLLAETYSVEAKDGKAVELPDAFTSQIREDLVRSAVLASRANRRQSYGHREHSGKRSPQPGMKHSVEWWGKGRGVSRIMRKAGQKTGAQNPHTRGGRRAHGPKVEKEWSQKINSREKRIARDSAIAASCDPDTVSSRGHRFEEGIRFP
;
A
#
# COMPACT_ATOMS: atom_id res chain seq x y z
N MET A 1 -28.59 0.08 4.67
CA MET A 1 -29.10 -1.32 4.68
C MET A 1 -28.46 -1.99 5.89
N LYS A 2 -29.27 -2.42 6.86
CA LYS A 2 -28.76 -3.21 7.98
C LYS A 2 -28.57 -4.64 7.47
N THR A 3 -27.35 -5.04 7.27
CA THR A 3 -26.99 -6.44 7.07
C THR A 3 -27.36 -7.17 8.36
N LYS A 4 -28.34 -8.05 8.29
CA LYS A 4 -28.64 -8.95 9.41
C LYS A 4 -27.45 -9.88 9.56
N ALA A 5 -26.69 -9.72 10.64
CA ALA A 5 -25.73 -10.71 11.05
C ALA A 5 -26.49 -12.00 11.40
N TYR A 6 -26.23 -13.03 10.66
CA TYR A 6 -26.82 -14.33 10.93
C TYR A 6 -26.02 -14.99 12.04
N ASN A 7 -26.64 -15.16 13.19
CA ASN A 7 -26.11 -16.00 14.23
C ASN A 7 -26.14 -17.44 13.73
N LEU A 8 -25.00 -17.98 13.42
CA LEU A 8 -24.76 -19.41 13.28
C LEU A 8 -24.88 -20.02 14.69
N VAL A 9 -26.11 -20.20 15.15
CA VAL A 9 -26.33 -20.83 16.42
C VAL A 9 -26.54 -22.33 16.18
N ASN A 10 -25.52 -23.03 16.62
CA ASN A 10 -25.63 -24.25 17.40
C ASN A 10 -25.99 -25.56 16.76
N SER A 11 -25.11 -26.33 17.01
CA SER A 11 -24.99 -27.70 17.56
C SER A 11 -24.08 -28.57 16.72
N VAL A 12 -22.94 -28.02 16.37
CA VAL A 12 -21.84 -28.90 16.02
C VAL A 12 -21.09 -29.13 17.32
N ASP A 13 -21.11 -30.35 17.84
CA ASP A 13 -20.35 -30.74 19.00
C ASP A 13 -18.86 -30.43 18.74
N GLN A 14 -18.15 -29.95 19.76
CA GLN A 14 -16.76 -29.52 19.61
C GLN A 14 -15.84 -30.63 19.08
N GLU A 15 -16.25 -31.88 19.21
CA GLU A 15 -15.52 -33.05 18.68
C GLU A 15 -15.59 -33.18 17.15
N GLU A 16 -16.61 -32.60 16.49
CA GLU A 16 -16.69 -32.57 15.02
C GLU A 16 -15.89 -31.40 14.40
N MET A 17 -15.53 -30.41 15.20
CA MET A 17 -14.73 -29.27 14.73
C MET A 17 -13.27 -29.62 14.45
N ASP A 18 -12.76 -30.71 15.03
CA ASP A 18 -11.38 -31.19 14.79
C ASP A 18 -11.23 -31.98 13.47
N ALA A 19 -12.32 -32.32 12.80
CA ALA A 19 -12.33 -33.12 11.57
C ALA A 19 -12.39 -32.31 10.25
N GLY A 20 -12.50 -31.01 10.32
CA GLY A 20 -12.62 -30.10 9.18
C GLY A 20 -13.55 -28.94 9.52
N LEU A 21 -13.19 -27.75 9.07
CA LEU A 21 -14.03 -26.59 9.29
C LEU A 21 -15.28 -26.72 8.40
N LEU A 22 -16.39 -27.10 8.99
CA LEU A 22 -17.68 -27.18 8.29
C LEU A 22 -18.41 -25.84 8.43
N ALA A 23 -18.80 -25.24 7.33
CA ALA A 23 -19.69 -24.11 7.31
C ALA A 23 -21.09 -24.56 6.95
N GLU A 24 -22.06 -24.21 7.79
CA GLU A 24 -23.46 -24.41 7.46
C GLU A 24 -23.95 -23.29 6.56
N THR A 25 -24.56 -23.63 5.43
CA THR A 25 -25.16 -22.66 4.54
C THR A 25 -26.63 -22.49 4.88
N TYR A 26 -27.02 -21.27 5.22
CA TYR A 26 -28.41 -20.91 5.48
C TYR A 26 -29.00 -20.16 4.30
N SER A 27 -30.19 -20.57 3.86
CA SER A 27 -30.98 -19.71 3.00
C SER A 27 -31.79 -18.73 3.85
N VAL A 28 -32.26 -17.65 3.25
CA VAL A 28 -33.05 -16.61 3.95
C VAL A 28 -34.33 -17.20 4.57
N GLU A 29 -34.80 -18.33 4.07
CA GLU A 29 -36.05 -18.99 4.49
C GLU A 29 -35.85 -20.35 5.17
N ALA A 30 -34.64 -20.89 5.17
CA ALA A 30 -34.32 -22.17 5.79
C ALA A 30 -33.68 -21.98 7.16
N LYS A 31 -34.15 -22.74 8.15
CA LYS A 31 -33.57 -22.76 9.48
C LYS A 31 -32.27 -23.57 9.53
N ASP A 32 -32.18 -24.58 8.68
CA ASP A 32 -31.03 -25.49 8.62
C ASP A 32 -30.52 -25.59 7.19
N GLY A 33 -29.28 -25.28 6.97
CA GLY A 33 -28.60 -25.42 5.69
C GLY A 33 -27.83 -26.74 5.60
N LYS A 34 -27.29 -27.03 4.42
CA LYS A 34 -26.41 -28.17 4.25
C LYS A 34 -25.02 -27.76 4.79
N ALA A 35 -24.38 -28.66 5.57
CA ALA A 35 -23.00 -28.50 5.95
C ALA A 35 -22.10 -28.51 4.71
N VAL A 36 -21.19 -27.55 4.61
CA VAL A 36 -20.24 -27.41 3.50
C VAL A 36 -18.83 -27.43 4.07
N GLU A 37 -18.01 -28.28 3.50
CA GLU A 37 -16.59 -28.36 3.84
C GLU A 37 -15.88 -27.10 3.33
N LEU A 38 -15.19 -26.38 4.23
CA LEU A 38 -14.45 -25.19 3.89
C LEU A 38 -13.09 -25.53 3.27
N PRO A 39 -12.62 -24.74 2.30
CA PRO A 39 -11.26 -24.87 1.78
C PRO A 39 -10.20 -24.66 2.85
N ASP A 40 -9.02 -25.32 2.69
CA ASP A 40 -7.85 -25.21 3.57
C ASP A 40 -7.37 -23.77 3.80
N ALA A 41 -7.75 -22.84 2.92
CA ALA A 41 -7.40 -21.44 3.06
C ALA A 41 -7.93 -20.80 4.36
N PHE A 42 -9.05 -21.30 4.90
CA PHE A 42 -9.65 -20.79 6.13
C PHE A 42 -8.91 -21.24 7.40
N THR A 43 -8.20 -22.35 7.32
CA THR A 43 -7.42 -22.93 8.45
C THR A 43 -5.93 -22.64 8.32
N SER A 44 -5.53 -21.86 7.31
CA SER A 44 -4.12 -21.57 7.06
C SER A 44 -3.50 -20.68 8.12
N GLN A 45 -2.20 -20.85 8.37
CA GLN A 45 -1.46 -19.99 9.30
C GLN A 45 -1.46 -18.54 8.84
N ILE A 46 -1.80 -17.63 9.76
CA ILE A 46 -1.77 -16.19 9.50
C ILE A 46 -0.32 -15.70 9.43
N ARG A 47 0.08 -15.17 8.27
CA ARG A 47 1.41 -14.64 7.95
C ARG A 47 1.30 -13.16 7.57
N GLU A 48 1.32 -12.29 8.57
CA GLU A 48 1.21 -10.84 8.39
C GLU A 48 2.32 -10.24 7.52
N ASP A 49 3.53 -10.78 7.61
CA ASP A 49 4.70 -10.37 6.82
C ASP A 49 4.44 -10.50 5.31
N LEU A 50 3.90 -11.65 4.90
CA LEU A 50 3.58 -11.93 3.50
C LEU A 50 2.37 -11.11 3.03
N VAL A 51 1.36 -10.96 3.87
CA VAL A 51 0.20 -10.11 3.57
C VAL A 51 0.64 -8.66 3.36
N ARG A 52 1.50 -8.13 4.25
CA ARG A 52 2.06 -6.78 4.10
C ARG A 52 2.82 -6.61 2.79
N SER A 53 3.70 -7.55 2.46
CA SER A 53 4.47 -7.53 1.22
C SER A 53 3.58 -7.57 -0.02
N ALA A 54 2.55 -8.42 -0.01
CA ALA A 54 1.59 -8.53 -1.11
C ALA A 54 0.76 -7.25 -1.30
N VAL A 55 0.32 -6.65 -0.20
CA VAL A 55 -0.43 -5.38 -0.23
C VAL A 55 0.44 -4.24 -0.76
N LEU A 56 1.69 -4.13 -0.29
CA LEU A 56 2.63 -3.11 -0.77
C LEU A 56 2.91 -3.26 -2.27
N ALA A 57 3.14 -4.49 -2.75
CA ALA A 57 3.32 -4.77 -4.17
C ALA A 57 2.06 -4.41 -4.97
N SER A 58 0.88 -4.80 -4.51
CA SER A 58 -0.39 -4.47 -5.16
C SER A 58 -0.61 -2.95 -5.24
N ARG A 59 -0.34 -2.22 -4.15
CA ARG A 59 -0.44 -0.74 -4.12
C ARG A 59 0.57 -0.09 -5.06
N ALA A 60 1.81 -0.59 -5.10
CA ALA A 60 2.84 -0.09 -6.00
C ALA A 60 2.44 -0.27 -7.46
N ASN A 61 1.84 -1.41 -7.81
CA ASN A 61 1.42 -1.73 -9.18
C ASN A 61 0.22 -0.90 -9.66
N ARG A 62 -0.54 -0.29 -8.74
CA ARG A 62 -1.67 0.61 -9.06
C ARG A 62 -1.24 2.06 -9.21
N ARG A 63 0.02 2.40 -8.89
CA ARG A 63 0.49 3.79 -8.99
C ARG A 63 0.62 4.20 -10.43
N GLN A 64 0.07 5.36 -10.75
CA GLN A 64 0.32 6.01 -12.03
C GLN A 64 1.71 6.63 -12.02
N SER A 65 2.47 6.43 -13.10
CA SER A 65 3.76 7.07 -13.28
C SER A 65 3.61 8.58 -13.31
N TYR A 66 4.51 9.29 -12.65
CA TYR A 66 4.54 10.74 -12.68
C TYR A 66 5.98 11.25 -12.84
N GLY A 67 6.12 12.39 -13.44
CA GLY A 67 7.41 13.01 -13.66
C GLY A 67 7.28 14.50 -13.93
N HIS A 68 8.40 15.17 -13.91
CA HIS A 68 8.46 16.57 -14.32
C HIS A 68 8.46 16.69 -15.86
N ARG A 69 8.12 17.88 -16.34
CA ARG A 69 8.29 18.22 -17.75
C ARG A 69 9.77 18.06 -18.14
N GLU A 70 10.02 17.59 -19.35
CA GLU A 70 11.37 17.43 -19.88
C GLU A 70 12.17 18.72 -19.75
N HIS A 71 13.43 18.58 -19.31
CA HIS A 71 14.34 19.69 -19.04
C HIS A 71 13.88 20.72 -17.98
N SER A 72 12.85 20.45 -17.19
CA SER A 72 12.43 21.35 -16.10
C SER A 72 13.60 21.70 -15.17
N GLY A 73 13.85 22.98 -14.97
CA GLY A 73 14.93 23.50 -14.14
C GLY A 73 16.34 23.34 -14.70
N LYS A 74 16.50 22.83 -15.92
CA LYS A 74 17.81 22.59 -16.53
C LYS A 74 18.22 23.59 -17.62
N ARG A 75 17.31 24.42 -18.09
CA ARG A 75 17.59 25.38 -19.16
C ARG A 75 18.00 26.74 -18.61
N SER A 76 18.95 27.45 -19.16
CA SER A 76 19.41 28.77 -18.75
C SER A 76 19.33 29.79 -19.90
N PRO A 77 18.95 31.04 -19.66
CA PRO A 77 17.96 31.55 -18.73
C PRO A 77 16.60 30.97 -19.06
N GLN A 78 15.72 30.78 -18.07
CA GLN A 78 14.65 29.85 -18.38
C GLN A 78 13.32 30.31 -17.96
N PRO A 79 12.28 30.03 -18.77
CA PRO A 79 10.92 30.03 -18.29
C PRO A 79 10.81 29.06 -17.09
N GLY A 80 10.39 29.56 -15.94
CA GLY A 80 10.22 28.76 -14.71
C GLY A 80 11.33 28.87 -13.69
N MET A 81 12.39 29.60 -13.93
CA MET A 81 13.36 29.96 -12.92
C MET A 81 12.83 31.05 -12.01
N LYS A 82 12.87 30.79 -10.70
CA LYS A 82 12.36 31.74 -9.70
C LYS A 82 13.12 33.05 -9.62
N HIS A 83 14.36 33.10 -10.14
CA HIS A 83 15.28 34.22 -9.95
C HIS A 83 16.09 34.49 -11.20
N SER A 84 16.33 35.76 -11.50
CA SER A 84 17.38 36.17 -12.40
C SER A 84 18.73 35.80 -11.81
N VAL A 85 19.62 35.28 -12.60
CA VAL A 85 20.90 34.78 -12.19
C VAL A 85 22.04 35.41 -12.98
N GLU A 86 23.18 35.59 -12.29
CA GLU A 86 24.42 36.08 -12.86
C GLU A 86 25.54 35.04 -12.68
N TRP A 87 26.39 34.95 -13.68
CA TRP A 87 27.61 34.15 -13.56
C TRP A 87 28.69 34.93 -12.84
N TRP A 88 29.16 34.46 -11.68
CA TRP A 88 30.26 35.05 -10.97
C TRP A 88 31.51 34.26 -11.25
N GLY A 89 32.41 34.88 -12.06
CA GLY A 89 33.72 34.35 -12.40
C GLY A 89 34.79 34.63 -11.35
N LYS A 90 36.02 34.73 -11.80
CA LYS A 90 37.21 34.99 -10.95
C LYS A 90 37.18 36.41 -10.34
N GLY A 91 37.92 36.61 -9.28
CA GLY A 91 38.22 37.94 -8.69
C GLY A 91 37.21 38.42 -7.66
N ARG A 92 36.17 37.62 -7.31
CA ARG A 92 35.17 38.02 -6.32
C ARG A 92 35.32 37.37 -4.95
N GLY A 93 36.36 36.56 -4.73
CA GLY A 93 36.64 35.92 -3.44
C GLY A 93 35.59 34.84 -3.03
N VAL A 94 34.75 34.40 -3.94
CA VAL A 94 33.71 33.40 -3.72
C VAL A 94 33.76 32.33 -4.81
N SER A 95 33.14 31.18 -4.57
CA SER A 95 33.06 30.11 -5.55
C SER A 95 32.40 30.59 -6.85
N ARG A 96 32.90 30.10 -7.99
CA ARG A 96 32.45 30.44 -9.33
C ARG A 96 31.19 29.67 -9.70
N ILE A 97 30.08 30.12 -9.17
CA ILE A 97 28.75 29.52 -9.42
C ILE A 97 27.78 30.61 -9.82
N MET A 98 26.67 30.21 -10.41
CA MET A 98 25.57 31.13 -10.64
C MET A 98 24.98 31.64 -9.32
N ARG A 99 24.75 32.96 -9.25
CA ARG A 99 24.17 33.61 -8.09
C ARG A 99 22.99 34.46 -8.48
N LYS A 100 22.11 34.77 -7.54
CA LYS A 100 20.99 35.70 -7.79
C LYS A 100 21.55 37.05 -8.20
N ALA A 101 20.94 37.72 -9.17
CA ALA A 101 21.32 39.02 -9.63
C ALA A 101 21.43 40.00 -8.45
N GLY A 102 22.54 40.70 -8.36
CA GLY A 102 22.84 41.66 -7.30
C GLY A 102 23.10 41.07 -5.90
N GLN A 103 23.17 39.74 -5.74
CA GLN A 103 23.32 39.09 -4.44
C GLN A 103 24.41 38.01 -4.46
N LYS A 104 25.06 37.79 -3.29
CA LYS A 104 26.00 36.69 -3.13
C LYS A 104 25.37 35.31 -3.03
N THR A 105 24.04 35.23 -2.91
CA THR A 105 23.30 33.98 -2.74
C THR A 105 23.41 33.09 -3.97
N GLY A 106 23.89 31.86 -3.79
CA GLY A 106 23.98 30.88 -4.88
C GLY A 106 22.62 30.52 -5.43
N ALA A 107 22.56 30.25 -6.73
CA ALA A 107 21.37 29.85 -7.42
C ALA A 107 21.67 28.81 -8.51
N GLN A 108 20.66 28.12 -8.99
CA GLN A 108 20.73 27.13 -10.07
C GLN A 108 21.62 25.90 -9.85
N ASN A 109 22.52 25.90 -8.90
CA ASN A 109 23.34 24.73 -8.62
C ASN A 109 22.57 23.70 -7.78
N PRO A 110 22.74 22.41 -8.03
CA PRO A 110 22.01 21.39 -7.29
C PRO A 110 22.43 21.29 -5.81
N HIS A 111 23.65 21.63 -5.47
CA HIS A 111 24.17 21.62 -4.10
C HIS A 111 23.98 22.95 -3.35
N THR A 112 23.31 23.90 -3.94
CA THR A 112 22.92 25.16 -3.30
C THR A 112 21.57 25.04 -2.64
N ARG A 113 21.41 25.55 -1.42
CA ARG A 113 20.10 25.63 -0.78
C ARG A 113 19.15 26.48 -1.64
N GLY A 114 17.98 25.90 -1.99
CA GLY A 114 17.03 26.56 -2.89
C GLY A 114 17.47 26.61 -4.35
N GLY A 115 18.53 25.87 -4.70
CA GLY A 115 19.00 25.73 -6.08
C GLY A 115 18.16 24.78 -6.93
N ARG A 116 18.69 24.41 -8.06
CA ARG A 116 18.03 23.51 -9.01
C ARG A 116 17.96 22.08 -8.46
N ARG A 117 16.82 21.42 -8.59
CA ARG A 117 16.71 19.99 -8.31
C ARG A 117 17.47 19.18 -9.37
N ALA A 118 18.50 18.45 -8.96
CA ALA A 118 19.35 17.66 -9.86
C ALA A 118 18.59 16.45 -10.42
N HIS A 119 17.86 15.74 -9.56
CA HIS A 119 17.16 14.51 -9.88
C HIS A 119 15.68 14.66 -9.52
N GLY A 120 14.90 15.18 -10.45
CA GLY A 120 13.44 15.22 -10.32
C GLY A 120 12.84 13.85 -10.59
N PRO A 121 11.55 13.66 -10.23
CA PRO A 121 10.83 12.44 -10.58
C PRO A 121 10.79 12.26 -12.10
N LYS A 122 10.93 11.01 -12.55
CA LYS A 122 10.86 10.65 -13.96
C LYS A 122 9.71 9.68 -14.21
N VAL A 123 9.04 9.83 -15.34
CA VAL A 123 7.97 8.93 -15.77
C VAL A 123 8.48 7.52 -16.01
N GLU A 124 9.74 7.42 -16.48
CA GLU A 124 10.42 6.17 -16.81
C GLU A 124 10.73 5.30 -15.59
N LYS A 125 10.58 5.84 -14.37
CA LYS A 125 10.83 5.08 -13.15
C LYS A 125 9.86 3.91 -13.08
N GLU A 126 10.40 2.70 -12.94
CA GLU A 126 9.61 1.53 -12.68
C GLU A 126 9.07 1.56 -11.24
N TRP A 127 7.74 1.64 -11.13
CA TRP A 127 7.03 1.66 -9.84
C TRP A 127 6.56 0.28 -9.44
N SER A 128 6.49 -0.65 -10.39
CA SER A 128 5.99 -1.99 -10.18
C SER A 128 6.89 -2.78 -9.24
N GLN A 129 6.27 -3.50 -8.32
CA GLN A 129 6.95 -4.43 -7.44
C GLN A 129 6.48 -5.85 -7.73
N LYS A 130 7.42 -6.73 -7.96
CA LYS A 130 7.17 -8.14 -8.21
C LYS A 130 7.10 -8.88 -6.87
N ILE A 131 6.15 -9.79 -6.75
CA ILE A 131 6.04 -10.77 -5.68
C ILE A 131 5.93 -12.17 -6.30
N ASN A 132 6.52 -13.16 -5.66
CA ASN A 132 6.47 -14.53 -6.14
C ASN A 132 5.04 -15.10 -6.07
N SER A 133 4.66 -15.90 -7.05
CA SER A 133 3.32 -16.47 -7.14
C SER A 133 2.95 -17.30 -5.91
N ARG A 134 3.91 -18.05 -5.36
CA ARG A 134 3.72 -18.84 -4.14
C ARG A 134 3.48 -17.95 -2.92
N GLU A 135 4.30 -16.92 -2.74
CA GLU A 135 4.12 -15.94 -1.64
C GLU A 135 2.77 -15.24 -1.74
N LYS A 136 2.36 -14.86 -2.95
CA LYS A 136 1.05 -14.24 -3.20
C LYS A 136 -0.11 -15.16 -2.84
N ARG A 137 0.00 -16.47 -3.10
CA ARG A 137 -1.01 -17.46 -2.71
C ARG A 137 -1.08 -17.58 -1.19
N ILE A 138 0.05 -17.79 -0.53
CA ILE A 138 0.11 -17.88 0.93
C ILE A 138 -0.42 -16.61 1.58
N ALA A 139 -0.09 -15.43 1.06
CA ALA A 139 -0.60 -14.16 1.56
C ALA A 139 -2.12 -14.04 1.43
N ARG A 140 -2.69 -14.52 0.32
CA ARG A 140 -4.14 -14.56 0.12
C ARG A 140 -4.81 -15.50 1.12
N ASP A 141 -4.29 -16.72 1.25
CA ASP A 141 -4.84 -17.74 2.13
C ASP A 141 -4.75 -17.30 3.60
N SER A 142 -3.61 -16.71 4.00
CA SER A 142 -3.45 -16.05 5.32
C SER A 142 -4.46 -14.90 5.54
N ALA A 143 -4.76 -14.11 4.52
CA ALA A 143 -5.73 -13.03 4.66
C ALA A 143 -7.16 -13.56 4.81
N ILE A 144 -7.50 -14.67 4.14
CA ILE A 144 -8.79 -15.35 4.31
C ILE A 144 -8.89 -15.90 5.74
N ALA A 145 -7.88 -16.63 6.22
CA ALA A 145 -7.85 -17.14 7.59
C ALA A 145 -7.98 -16.01 8.63
N ALA A 146 -7.28 -14.90 8.44
CA ALA A 146 -7.37 -13.73 9.32
C ALA A 146 -8.75 -13.06 9.32
N SER A 147 -9.52 -13.20 8.25
CA SER A 147 -10.89 -12.68 8.21
C SER A 147 -11.89 -13.53 9.01
N CYS A 148 -11.50 -14.75 9.37
CA CYS A 148 -12.30 -15.67 10.19
C CYS A 148 -11.96 -15.59 11.67
N ASP A 149 -10.85 -14.94 12.02
CA ASP A 149 -10.41 -14.74 13.39
C ASP A 149 -11.01 -13.47 13.98
N PRO A 150 -11.93 -13.59 14.98
CA PRO A 150 -12.61 -12.45 15.58
C PRO A 150 -11.63 -11.45 16.24
N ASP A 151 -10.54 -11.93 16.81
CA ASP A 151 -9.55 -11.07 17.47
C ASP A 151 -8.83 -10.21 16.44
N THR A 152 -8.42 -10.79 15.33
CA THR A 152 -7.78 -10.07 14.22
C THR A 152 -8.74 -9.05 13.59
N VAL A 153 -10.01 -9.43 13.39
CA VAL A 153 -11.05 -8.55 12.83
C VAL A 153 -11.33 -7.39 13.76
N SER A 154 -11.44 -7.62 15.07
CA SER A 154 -11.61 -6.61 16.10
C SER A 154 -10.43 -5.65 16.17
N SER A 155 -9.20 -6.17 16.16
CA SER A 155 -7.98 -5.36 16.19
C SER A 155 -7.86 -4.41 14.99
N ARG A 156 -8.47 -4.75 13.87
CA ARG A 156 -8.58 -3.91 12.66
C ARG A 156 -9.64 -2.83 12.77
N GLY A 157 -10.39 -2.77 13.89
CA GLY A 157 -11.38 -1.75 14.16
C GLY A 157 -12.78 -2.05 13.63
N HIS A 158 -13.05 -3.28 13.21
CA HIS A 158 -14.41 -3.70 12.86
C HIS A 158 -15.25 -3.87 14.12
N ARG A 159 -16.50 -3.43 14.06
CA ARG A 159 -17.45 -3.57 15.14
C ARG A 159 -18.50 -4.61 14.76
N PHE A 160 -18.65 -5.62 15.58
CA PHE A 160 -19.62 -6.67 15.43
C PHE A 160 -20.19 -7.05 16.82
N GLU A 161 -21.34 -7.70 16.83
CA GLU A 161 -21.99 -8.15 18.06
C GLU A 161 -21.26 -9.38 18.61
N GLU A 162 -21.20 -9.47 19.95
CA GLU A 162 -20.64 -10.64 20.63
C GLU A 162 -21.44 -11.90 20.26
N GLY A 163 -20.73 -12.98 19.95
CA GLY A 163 -21.34 -14.25 19.55
C GLY A 163 -21.50 -14.48 18.06
N ILE A 164 -21.08 -13.53 17.21
CA ILE A 164 -20.96 -13.78 15.76
C ILE A 164 -19.83 -14.79 15.54
N ARG A 165 -20.16 -15.87 14.83
CA ARG A 165 -19.17 -16.81 14.32
C ARG A 165 -18.86 -16.45 12.87
N PHE A 166 -17.58 -16.42 12.58
CA PHE A 166 -17.08 -16.31 11.21
C PHE A 166 -16.90 -17.72 10.64
N PRO A 167 -17.13 -17.91 9.34
CA PRO A 167 -16.97 -19.22 8.71
C PRO A 167 -15.52 -19.70 8.79
#